data_21ae472ca3eed9a1fce6ead474815c22
#
_entry.id   21ae472ca3eed9a1fce6ead474815c22
#
_cell.length_a   1.000
_cell.length_b   1.000
_cell.length_c   1.000
_cell.angle_alpha   90.00
_cell.angle_beta   90.00
_cell.angle_gamma   90.00
#
_symmetry.space_group_name_H-M   'P 1'
#
loop_
_entity.id
_entity.type
_entity.pdbx_description
1 polymer ?
#
loop_
_entity_poly.entity_id
_entity_poly.type
_entity_poly.pdbx_seq_one_letter_code
_entity_poly.pdbx_strand_id
1 'polypeptide(L)'
;IKPAAVRDLEVAGERLYPMELAALVHEESSELASAQRARMMTRGTNIIVDTVLGSEASAVELGTQLERAGYSVHVVDVEVPFEVSEERIVQRWSEAITAAEAGQDPLGGRWVPSAYARPLFDTAHGRARSQDAAALLAENPAVQRFERHFTSMDEHRSAIAEGRRAQPARELNLARLHPGGPMVDAAYMKRAPTAAVRKPGSQKDLGRGGPELS
;
A
#
# COMPACT_ATOMS: atom_id res chain seq x y z
N ILE A 1 11.95 10.01 -23.40
CA ILE A 1 13.33 10.41 -23.73
C ILE A 1 14.26 9.53 -22.92
N LYS A 2 15.14 8.74 -23.57
CA LYS A 2 16.13 7.94 -22.85
C LYS A 2 17.17 8.86 -22.20
N PRO A 3 17.49 8.67 -20.90
CA PRO A 3 18.58 9.38 -20.24
C PRO A 3 19.90 9.25 -21.00
N ALA A 4 20.77 10.27 -20.94
CA ALA A 4 22.05 10.25 -21.64
C ALA A 4 22.91 9.03 -21.25
N ALA A 5 22.98 8.74 -19.94
CA ALA A 5 23.71 7.58 -19.41
C ALA A 5 23.27 6.24 -20.04
N VAL A 6 21.98 6.06 -20.34
CA VAL A 6 21.49 4.84 -21.00
C VAL A 6 22.01 4.73 -22.43
N ARG A 7 22.01 5.86 -23.17
CA ARG A 7 22.55 5.89 -24.53
C ARG A 7 24.03 5.58 -24.57
N ASP A 8 24.79 6.08 -23.59
CA ASP A 8 26.23 5.85 -23.51
C ASP A 8 26.54 4.37 -23.25
N LEU A 9 25.76 3.70 -22.38
CA LEU A 9 25.88 2.25 -22.12
C LEU A 9 25.50 1.41 -23.36
N GLU A 10 24.41 1.77 -24.06
CA GLU A 10 24.02 1.11 -25.31
C GLU A 10 25.10 1.25 -26.40
N VAL A 11 25.73 2.43 -26.51
CA VAL A 11 26.85 2.68 -27.45
C VAL A 11 28.07 1.84 -27.05
N ALA A 12 28.30 1.61 -25.74
CA ALA A 12 29.34 0.73 -25.25
C ALA A 12 29.06 -0.76 -25.49
N GLY A 13 27.89 -1.11 -26.00
CA GLY A 13 27.47 -2.49 -26.28
C GLY A 13 26.92 -3.24 -25.08
N GLU A 14 26.62 -2.55 -23.99
CA GLU A 14 26.00 -3.13 -22.79
C GLU A 14 24.54 -3.48 -23.09
N ARG A 15 24.13 -4.69 -22.72
CA ARG A 15 22.75 -5.12 -22.78
C ARG A 15 22.04 -4.74 -21.50
N LEU A 16 21.13 -3.76 -21.59
CA LEU A 16 20.31 -3.31 -20.47
C LEU A 16 18.88 -3.80 -20.61
N TYR A 17 18.35 -4.36 -19.56
CA TYR A 17 16.94 -4.75 -19.49
C TYR A 17 16.06 -3.58 -18.99
N PRO A 18 14.78 -3.51 -19.40
CA PRO A 18 13.88 -2.41 -19.01
C PRO A 18 13.79 -2.16 -17.50
N MET A 19 13.82 -3.23 -16.67
CA MET A 19 13.71 -3.10 -15.22
C MET A 19 15.00 -2.58 -14.55
N GLU A 20 16.16 -2.79 -15.16
CA GLU A 20 17.41 -2.17 -14.70
C GLU A 20 17.39 -0.65 -14.92
N LEU A 21 16.72 -0.21 -15.99
CA LEU A 21 16.53 1.20 -16.29
C LEU A 21 15.49 1.89 -15.40
N ALA A 22 14.67 1.13 -14.68
CA ALA A 22 13.60 1.67 -13.85
C ALA A 22 14.11 2.64 -12.77
N ALA A 23 15.33 2.44 -12.26
CA ALA A 23 15.95 3.36 -11.31
C ALA A 23 16.24 4.73 -11.89
N LEU A 24 16.57 4.80 -13.19
CA LEU A 24 16.94 6.03 -13.92
C LEU A 24 15.74 6.91 -14.29
N VAL A 25 14.53 6.33 -14.27
CA VAL A 25 13.27 7.02 -14.60
C VAL A 25 12.30 7.02 -13.42
N HIS A 26 12.84 6.80 -12.20
CA HIS A 26 12.02 6.66 -11.01
C HIS A 26 11.24 7.94 -10.69
N GLU A 27 11.85 9.11 -10.82
CA GLU A 27 11.21 10.39 -10.51
C GLU A 27 10.05 10.65 -11.48
N GLU A 28 10.28 10.55 -12.77
CA GLU A 28 9.25 10.76 -13.79
C GLU A 28 8.11 9.74 -13.67
N SER A 29 8.43 8.48 -13.38
CA SER A 29 7.41 7.46 -13.18
C SER A 29 6.57 7.71 -11.91
N SER A 30 7.18 8.26 -10.87
CA SER A 30 6.49 8.64 -9.62
C SER A 30 5.56 9.85 -9.83
N GLU A 31 5.98 10.83 -10.62
CA GLU A 31 5.14 11.97 -11.01
C GLU A 31 3.94 11.52 -11.85
N LEU A 32 4.15 10.65 -12.84
CA LEU A 32 3.07 10.06 -13.63
C LEU A 32 2.09 9.26 -12.80
N ALA A 33 2.58 8.44 -11.87
CA ALA A 33 1.74 7.67 -10.95
C ALA A 33 0.91 8.58 -10.05
N SER A 34 1.50 9.67 -9.54
CA SER A 34 0.82 10.68 -8.73
C SER A 34 -0.25 11.43 -9.52
N ALA A 35 0.05 11.86 -10.75
CA ALA A 35 -0.91 12.50 -11.63
C ALA A 35 -2.08 11.56 -12.00
N GLN A 36 -1.77 10.29 -12.27
CA GLN A 36 -2.79 9.27 -12.54
C GLN A 36 -3.68 9.04 -11.32
N ARG A 37 -3.11 8.91 -10.12
CA ARG A 37 -3.85 8.78 -8.86
C ARG A 37 -4.81 9.96 -8.66
N ALA A 38 -4.34 11.19 -8.82
CA ALA A 38 -5.19 12.39 -8.71
C ALA A 38 -6.36 12.36 -9.70
N ARG A 39 -6.11 11.95 -10.94
CA ARG A 39 -7.16 11.80 -11.98
C ARG A 39 -8.18 10.72 -11.61
N MET A 40 -7.73 9.58 -11.05
CA MET A 40 -8.61 8.50 -10.60
C MET A 40 -9.47 8.95 -9.41
N MET A 41 -8.88 9.70 -8.45
CA MET A 41 -9.60 10.28 -7.32
C MET A 41 -10.70 11.23 -7.79
N THR A 42 -10.41 12.13 -8.74
CA THR A 42 -11.42 13.06 -9.30
C THR A 42 -12.61 12.32 -9.94
N ARG A 43 -12.39 11.10 -10.45
CA ARG A 43 -13.44 10.27 -11.05
C ARG A 43 -14.17 9.38 -10.05
N GLY A 44 -13.78 9.39 -8.79
CA GLY A 44 -14.34 8.49 -7.76
C GLY A 44 -14.09 7.01 -8.02
N THR A 45 -13.01 6.67 -8.74
CA THR A 45 -12.68 5.29 -9.09
C THR A 45 -12.00 4.60 -7.90
N ASN A 46 -12.34 3.35 -7.62
CA ASN A 46 -11.59 2.55 -6.65
C ASN A 46 -10.12 2.41 -7.09
N ILE A 47 -9.20 2.66 -6.16
CA ILE A 47 -7.76 2.65 -6.41
C ILE A 47 -7.04 1.76 -5.41
N ILE A 48 -5.95 1.15 -5.85
CA ILE A 48 -4.94 0.53 -5.00
C ILE A 48 -3.68 1.38 -5.13
N VAL A 49 -3.15 1.85 -4.00
CA VAL A 49 -1.90 2.61 -3.95
C VAL A 49 -0.84 1.70 -3.37
N ASP A 50 0.03 1.15 -4.23
CA ASP A 50 1.21 0.39 -3.82
C ASP A 50 2.39 1.36 -3.63
N THR A 51 2.87 1.49 -2.42
CA THR A 51 3.91 2.46 -2.05
C THR A 51 4.71 2.00 -0.84
N VAL A 52 5.97 2.39 -0.77
CA VAL A 52 6.83 2.15 0.41
C VAL A 52 6.42 3.03 1.59
N LEU A 53 5.76 4.15 1.35
CA LEU A 53 5.36 5.12 2.38
C LEU A 53 6.54 5.52 3.30
N GLY A 54 7.67 5.93 2.68
CA GLY A 54 8.96 6.10 3.36
C GLY A 54 9.07 7.31 4.29
N SER A 55 8.02 8.14 4.47
CA SER A 55 8.02 9.28 5.38
C SER A 55 6.64 9.59 5.96
N GLU A 56 6.63 10.13 7.18
CA GLU A 56 5.42 10.63 7.84
C GLU A 56 4.71 11.72 7.02
N ALA A 57 5.49 12.63 6.43
CA ALA A 57 4.93 13.70 5.60
C ALA A 57 4.14 13.15 4.41
N SER A 58 4.67 12.14 3.73
CA SER A 58 3.97 11.47 2.62
C SER A 58 2.71 10.74 3.10
N ALA A 59 2.73 10.16 4.31
CA ALA A 59 1.56 9.50 4.89
C ALA A 59 0.44 10.50 5.19
N VAL A 60 0.77 11.63 5.81
CA VAL A 60 -0.18 12.71 6.11
C VAL A 60 -0.78 13.29 4.83
N GLU A 61 0.07 13.57 3.84
CA GLU A 61 -0.38 14.10 2.55
C GLU A 61 -1.34 13.15 1.84
N LEU A 62 -0.96 11.87 1.72
CA LEU A 62 -1.80 10.83 1.10
C LEU A 62 -3.13 10.69 1.84
N GLY A 63 -3.12 10.61 3.18
CA GLY A 63 -4.32 10.53 4.00
C GLY A 63 -5.25 11.71 3.76
N THR A 64 -4.69 12.94 3.75
CA THR A 64 -5.45 14.17 3.51
C THR A 64 -6.07 14.19 2.10
N GLN A 65 -5.33 13.74 1.08
CA GLN A 65 -5.85 13.66 -0.29
C GLN A 65 -7.02 12.68 -0.39
N LEU A 66 -6.90 11.50 0.21
CA LEU A 66 -7.91 10.45 0.20
C LEU A 66 -9.16 10.88 0.98
N GLU A 67 -8.98 11.52 2.13
CA GLU A 67 -10.07 12.06 2.95
C GLU A 67 -10.86 13.13 2.20
N ARG A 68 -10.17 14.13 1.61
CA ARG A 68 -10.81 15.20 0.81
C ARG A 68 -11.55 14.66 -0.40
N ALA A 69 -11.06 13.57 -0.98
CA ALA A 69 -11.72 12.90 -2.10
C ALA A 69 -12.86 11.95 -1.67
N GLY A 70 -13.14 11.82 -0.37
CA GLY A 70 -14.25 11.03 0.17
C GLY A 70 -14.01 9.51 0.15
N TYR A 71 -12.77 9.06 0.12
CA TYR A 71 -12.46 7.63 0.12
C TYR A 71 -12.66 6.98 1.49
N SER A 72 -13.13 5.73 1.45
CA SER A 72 -13.02 4.80 2.57
C SER A 72 -11.76 3.94 2.34
N VAL A 73 -10.79 4.06 3.22
CA VAL A 73 -9.44 3.51 3.02
C VAL A 73 -9.23 2.27 3.87
N HIS A 74 -8.65 1.23 3.26
CA HIS A 74 -8.08 0.08 3.95
C HIS A 74 -6.57 0.11 3.75
N VAL A 75 -5.82 0.21 4.84
CA VAL A 75 -4.37 0.16 4.85
C VAL A 75 -3.93 -1.26 5.17
N VAL A 76 -3.08 -1.82 4.31
CA VAL A 76 -2.40 -3.11 4.53
C VAL A 76 -0.91 -2.84 4.57
N ASP A 77 -0.35 -2.88 5.75
CA ASP A 77 1.07 -2.69 6.04
C ASP A 77 1.76 -4.06 6.05
N VAL A 78 2.74 -4.25 5.15
CA VAL A 78 3.44 -5.54 4.98
C VAL A 78 4.92 -5.33 5.23
N GLU A 79 5.39 -5.90 6.31
CA GLU A 79 6.72 -5.62 6.85
C GLU A 79 7.60 -6.87 6.97
N VAL A 80 8.89 -6.63 6.89
CA VAL A 80 9.95 -7.64 7.07
C VAL A 80 11.15 -6.98 7.75
N PRO A 81 12.06 -7.74 8.40
CA PRO A 81 13.37 -7.25 8.80
C PRO A 81 14.19 -6.81 7.58
N PHE A 82 15.16 -5.92 7.80
CA PHE A 82 16.04 -5.43 6.73
C PHE A 82 16.74 -6.59 5.98
N GLU A 83 17.26 -7.55 6.71
CA GLU A 83 17.98 -8.70 6.15
C GLU A 83 17.09 -9.52 5.21
N VAL A 84 15.84 -9.75 5.59
CA VAL A 84 14.84 -10.44 4.73
C VAL A 84 14.55 -9.60 3.48
N SER A 85 14.44 -8.28 3.63
CA SER A 85 14.24 -7.38 2.48
C SER A 85 15.41 -7.44 1.51
N GLU A 86 16.62 -7.38 2.03
CA GLU A 86 17.86 -7.43 1.25
C GLU A 86 18.00 -8.77 0.49
N GLU A 87 17.83 -9.90 1.18
CA GLU A 87 17.84 -11.23 0.55
C GLU A 87 16.80 -11.34 -0.56
N ARG A 88 15.57 -10.87 -0.34
CA ARG A 88 14.50 -10.89 -1.35
C ARG A 88 14.79 -9.98 -2.55
N ILE A 89 15.45 -8.84 -2.35
CA ILE A 89 15.87 -7.95 -3.44
C ILE A 89 16.87 -8.68 -4.33
N VAL A 90 17.92 -9.27 -3.73
CA VAL A 90 18.95 -10.02 -4.46
C VAL A 90 18.34 -11.20 -5.21
N GLN A 91 17.51 -12.00 -4.53
CA GLN A 91 16.89 -13.18 -5.12
C GLN A 91 16.00 -12.81 -6.33
N ARG A 92 15.09 -11.84 -6.17
CA ARG A 92 14.21 -11.40 -7.26
C ARG A 92 14.98 -10.87 -8.46
N TRP A 93 16.04 -10.11 -8.20
CA TRP A 93 16.88 -9.59 -9.26
C TRP A 93 17.57 -10.72 -10.02
N SER A 94 18.22 -11.65 -9.30
CA SER A 94 18.92 -12.79 -9.88
C SER A 94 18.00 -13.72 -10.70
N GLU A 95 16.82 -14.06 -10.16
CA GLU A 95 15.82 -14.89 -10.85
C GLU A 95 15.34 -14.20 -12.14
N ALA A 96 15.06 -12.90 -12.08
CA ALA A 96 14.55 -12.15 -13.23
C ALA A 96 15.63 -11.94 -14.31
N ILE A 97 16.89 -11.73 -13.94
CA ILE A 97 18.00 -11.68 -14.91
C ILE A 97 18.19 -13.05 -15.57
N THR A 98 18.21 -14.13 -14.79
CA THR A 98 18.32 -15.49 -15.34
C THR A 98 17.17 -15.79 -16.33
N ALA A 99 15.95 -15.42 -15.98
CA ALA A 99 14.78 -15.59 -16.88
C ALA A 99 14.90 -14.75 -18.16
N ALA A 100 15.45 -13.53 -18.06
CA ALA A 100 15.67 -12.66 -19.20
C ALA A 100 16.77 -13.19 -20.14
N GLU A 101 17.86 -13.69 -19.58
CA GLU A 101 18.94 -14.31 -20.36
C GLU A 101 18.48 -15.60 -21.07
N ALA A 102 17.58 -16.35 -20.43
CA ALA A 102 16.93 -17.51 -21.02
C ALA A 102 15.84 -17.15 -22.05
N GLY A 103 15.54 -15.85 -22.28
CA GLY A 103 14.50 -15.39 -23.19
C GLY A 103 13.07 -15.62 -22.69
N GLN A 104 12.87 -15.92 -21.40
CA GLN A 104 11.57 -16.19 -20.80
C GLN A 104 10.87 -14.90 -20.33
N ASP A 105 11.63 -13.90 -19.91
CA ASP A 105 11.13 -12.57 -19.50
C ASP A 105 11.97 -11.46 -20.14
N PRO A 106 11.39 -10.60 -21.00
CA PRO A 106 12.14 -9.52 -21.66
C PRO A 106 12.44 -8.33 -20.73
N LEU A 107 11.88 -8.29 -19.51
CA LEU A 107 11.95 -7.14 -18.62
C LEU A 107 13.24 -7.10 -17.78
N GLY A 108 13.79 -8.25 -17.42
CA GLY A 108 14.93 -8.37 -16.52
C GLY A 108 14.60 -8.02 -15.06
N GLY A 109 15.63 -7.95 -14.22
CA GLY A 109 15.51 -7.74 -12.79
C GLY A 109 15.70 -6.28 -12.37
N ARG A 110 14.83 -5.79 -11.48
CA ARG A 110 15.03 -4.49 -10.84
C ARG A 110 16.01 -4.63 -9.69
N TRP A 111 17.14 -3.96 -9.79
CA TRP A 111 18.08 -3.83 -8.68
C TRP A 111 17.73 -2.64 -7.78
N VAL A 112 17.74 -2.86 -6.47
CA VAL A 112 17.64 -1.79 -5.47
C VAL A 112 18.87 -1.88 -4.58
N PRO A 113 19.81 -0.91 -4.63
CA PRO A 113 21.00 -0.93 -3.79
C PRO A 113 20.66 -0.91 -2.29
N SER A 114 21.35 -1.70 -1.48
CA SER A 114 21.16 -1.74 -0.02
C SER A 114 21.31 -0.36 0.64
N ALA A 115 22.15 0.51 0.07
CA ALA A 115 22.31 1.88 0.53
C ALA A 115 21.02 2.71 0.45
N TYR A 116 20.11 2.38 -0.48
CA TYR A 116 18.79 3.01 -0.57
C TYR A 116 17.76 2.39 0.38
N ALA A 117 17.83 1.07 0.60
CA ALA A 117 16.88 0.36 1.45
C ALA A 117 17.21 0.53 2.95
N ARG A 118 18.49 0.45 3.34
CA ARG A 118 18.95 0.48 4.74
C ARG A 118 18.43 1.68 5.54
N PRO A 119 18.46 2.94 5.04
CA PRO A 119 17.98 4.09 5.82
C PRO A 119 16.49 4.02 6.18
N LEU A 120 15.70 3.21 5.50
CA LEU A 120 14.29 3.00 5.85
C LEU A 120 14.13 2.15 7.11
N PHE A 121 15.16 1.37 7.48
CA PHE A 121 15.18 0.49 8.65
C PHE A 121 16.05 1.04 9.79
N ASP A 122 16.79 2.11 9.56
CA ASP A 122 17.62 2.77 10.57
C ASP A 122 16.77 3.75 11.40
N THR A 123 16.04 3.20 12.35
CA THR A 123 15.18 3.92 13.27
C THR A 123 15.58 3.65 14.72
N ALA A 124 15.33 4.60 15.62
CA ALA A 124 15.71 4.50 17.03
C ALA A 124 15.06 3.33 17.78
N HIS A 125 13.94 2.80 17.26
CA HIS A 125 13.17 1.70 17.88
C HIS A 125 13.19 0.41 17.06
N GLY A 126 14.08 0.30 16.05
CA GLY A 126 14.26 -0.91 15.25
C GLY A 126 13.09 -1.28 14.32
N ARG A 127 12.13 -0.35 14.13
CA ARG A 127 11.03 -0.50 13.18
C ARG A 127 11.39 0.19 11.87
N ALA A 128 10.84 -0.31 10.75
CA ALA A 128 10.96 0.42 9.50
C ALA A 128 10.18 1.74 9.56
N ARG A 129 10.68 2.78 8.88
CA ARG A 129 9.98 4.09 8.77
C ARG A 129 8.60 3.94 8.12
N SER A 130 8.45 2.98 7.22
CA SER A 130 7.15 2.63 6.62
C SER A 130 6.12 2.21 7.67
N GLN A 131 6.52 1.50 8.72
CA GLN A 131 5.62 1.11 9.82
C GLN A 131 5.08 2.31 10.59
N ASP A 132 5.94 3.28 10.88
CA ASP A 132 5.54 4.50 11.60
C ASP A 132 4.63 5.36 10.71
N ALA A 133 5.00 5.51 9.45
CA ALA A 133 4.20 6.24 8.47
C ALA A 133 2.83 5.58 8.20
N ALA A 134 2.77 4.24 8.14
CA ALA A 134 1.51 3.51 7.99
C ALA A 134 0.63 3.64 9.25
N ALA A 135 1.23 3.61 10.46
CA ALA A 135 0.50 3.85 11.70
C ALA A 135 -0.07 5.27 11.74
N LEU A 136 0.71 6.28 11.34
CA LEU A 136 0.26 7.68 11.25
C LEU A 136 -0.86 7.83 10.20
N LEU A 137 -0.74 7.18 9.03
CA LEU A 137 -1.81 7.16 8.03
C LEU A 137 -3.10 6.56 8.61
N ALA A 138 -3.00 5.53 9.46
CA ALA A 138 -4.15 4.89 10.09
C ALA A 138 -4.93 5.83 11.03
N GLU A 139 -4.31 6.90 11.53
CA GLU A 139 -4.99 7.93 12.33
C GLU A 139 -5.95 8.78 11.49
N ASN A 140 -5.72 8.89 10.18
CA ASN A 140 -6.58 9.68 9.30
C ASN A 140 -8.02 9.16 9.30
N PRO A 141 -9.06 10.03 9.41
CA PRO A 141 -10.47 9.63 9.46
C PRO A 141 -10.95 8.82 8.26
N ALA A 142 -10.34 8.99 7.09
CA ALA A 142 -10.67 8.20 5.89
C ALA A 142 -10.33 6.73 6.04
N VAL A 143 -9.35 6.38 6.89
CA VAL A 143 -8.94 4.99 7.10
C VAL A 143 -9.94 4.28 7.98
N GLN A 144 -10.67 3.33 7.42
CA GLN A 144 -11.68 2.53 8.10
C GLN A 144 -11.12 1.20 8.61
N ARG A 145 -10.02 0.74 8.02
CA ARG A 145 -9.36 -0.51 8.40
C ARG A 145 -7.84 -0.39 8.27
N PHE A 146 -7.12 -0.97 9.23
CA PHE A 146 -5.67 -1.07 9.23
C PHE A 146 -5.25 -2.50 9.60
N GLU A 147 -4.46 -3.11 8.76
CA GLU A 147 -3.85 -4.41 9.03
C GLU A 147 -2.33 -4.30 8.93
N ARG A 148 -1.61 -4.95 9.85
CA ARG A 148 -0.16 -5.13 9.76
C ARG A 148 0.16 -6.61 9.66
N HIS A 149 1.00 -6.93 8.69
CA HIS A 149 1.51 -8.27 8.45
C HIS A 149 3.04 -8.23 8.51
N PHE A 150 3.62 -9.17 9.24
CA PHE A 150 5.06 -9.24 9.44
C PHE A 150 5.59 -10.64 9.11
N THR A 151 6.67 -10.73 8.33
CA THR A 151 7.39 -11.98 8.10
C THR A 151 8.68 -11.92 8.89
N SER A 152 8.82 -12.77 9.91
CA SER A 152 10.06 -12.86 10.69
C SER A 152 11.20 -13.51 9.88
N MET A 153 12.43 -13.34 10.36
CA MET A 153 13.61 -14.03 9.81
C MET A 153 13.46 -15.55 9.90
N ASP A 154 12.90 -16.07 11.01
CA ASP A 154 12.73 -17.50 11.20
C ASP A 154 11.71 -18.08 10.22
N GLU A 155 10.57 -17.41 10.02
CA GLU A 155 9.59 -17.82 9.01
C GLU A 155 10.18 -17.76 7.60
N HIS A 156 10.97 -16.72 7.29
CA HIS A 156 11.62 -16.59 6.00
C HIS A 156 12.59 -17.76 5.73
N ARG A 157 13.45 -18.09 6.69
CA ARG A 157 14.40 -19.21 6.58
C ARG A 157 13.71 -20.56 6.49
N SER A 158 12.68 -20.77 7.31
CA SER A 158 11.88 -22.00 7.28
C SER A 158 11.23 -22.20 5.92
N ALA A 159 10.64 -21.14 5.38
CA ALA A 159 9.99 -21.16 4.08
C ALA A 159 10.97 -21.52 2.94
N ILE A 160 12.18 -20.95 2.96
CA ILE A 160 13.24 -21.28 1.98
C ILE A 160 13.63 -22.76 2.12
N ALA A 161 13.88 -23.23 3.33
CA ALA A 161 14.28 -24.62 3.58
C ALA A 161 13.21 -25.63 3.13
N GLU A 162 11.94 -25.26 3.21
CA GLU A 162 10.78 -26.09 2.80
C GLU A 162 10.34 -25.87 1.34
N GLY A 163 11.00 -24.97 0.60
CA GLY A 163 10.66 -24.64 -0.80
C GLY A 163 9.27 -24.03 -0.98
N ARG A 164 8.76 -23.34 0.05
CA ARG A 164 7.46 -22.66 0.05
C ARG A 164 7.59 -21.14 0.12
N ARG A 165 6.50 -20.44 -0.09
CA ARG A 165 6.45 -18.99 0.20
C ARG A 165 6.29 -18.76 1.71
N ALA A 166 7.06 -17.80 2.25
CA ALA A 166 6.90 -17.34 3.62
C ALA A 166 5.49 -16.78 3.84
N GLN A 167 4.90 -17.10 4.99
CA GLN A 167 3.56 -16.67 5.36
C GLN A 167 3.67 -15.54 6.39
N PRO A 168 3.30 -14.29 6.05
CA PRO A 168 3.35 -13.21 7.01
C PRO A 168 2.31 -13.43 8.11
N ALA A 169 2.74 -13.30 9.37
CA ALA A 169 1.84 -13.28 10.51
C ALA A 169 1.12 -11.93 10.58
N ARG A 170 -0.20 -11.95 10.81
CA ARG A 170 -0.94 -10.72 11.04
C ARG A 170 -0.79 -10.27 12.49
N GLU A 171 -0.06 -9.17 12.70
CA GLU A 171 0.20 -8.59 14.02
C GLU A 171 -0.93 -7.67 14.49
N LEU A 172 -1.50 -6.89 13.56
CA LEU A 172 -2.57 -5.95 13.85
C LEU A 172 -3.73 -6.15 12.88
N ASN A 173 -4.94 -5.96 13.39
CA ASN A 173 -6.16 -5.93 12.58
C ASN A 173 -7.16 -4.98 13.25
N LEU A 174 -7.11 -3.72 12.87
CA LEU A 174 -7.90 -2.67 13.46
C LEU A 174 -9.00 -2.21 12.50
N ALA A 175 -10.14 -1.82 13.06
CA ALA A 175 -11.24 -1.21 12.31
C ALA A 175 -11.83 -0.05 13.10
N ARG A 176 -12.38 0.96 12.39
CA ARG A 176 -13.12 2.05 13.05
C ARG A 176 -14.51 1.58 13.46
N LEU A 177 -14.92 1.97 14.64
CA LEU A 177 -16.29 1.72 15.14
C LEU A 177 -17.35 2.45 14.28
N HIS A 178 -17.02 3.65 13.82
CA HIS A 178 -17.82 4.48 12.93
C HIS A 178 -16.91 5.49 12.23
N PRO A 179 -17.32 6.14 11.14
CA PRO A 179 -16.51 7.17 10.48
C PRO A 179 -16.03 8.24 11.47
N GLY A 180 -14.70 8.49 11.48
CA GLY A 180 -14.05 9.42 12.41
C GLY A 180 -13.94 8.93 13.87
N GLY A 181 -14.45 7.74 14.20
CA GLY A 181 -14.34 7.15 15.53
C GLY A 181 -12.98 6.52 15.80
N PRO A 182 -12.77 5.94 16.99
CA PRO A 182 -11.52 5.28 17.35
C PRO A 182 -11.32 4.00 16.56
N MET A 183 -10.05 3.65 16.30
CA MET A 183 -9.64 2.34 15.82
C MET A 183 -9.67 1.35 17.00
N VAL A 184 -10.27 0.19 16.79
CA VAL A 184 -10.34 -0.91 17.75
C VAL A 184 -9.97 -2.21 17.07
N ASP A 185 -9.62 -3.24 17.82
CA ASP A 185 -9.41 -4.58 17.28
C ASP A 185 -10.66 -5.03 16.49
N ALA A 186 -10.47 -5.42 15.25
CA ALA A 186 -11.57 -5.84 14.38
C ALA A 186 -12.31 -7.09 14.89
N ALA A 187 -11.67 -7.91 15.76
CA ALA A 187 -12.34 -9.02 16.42
C ALA A 187 -13.41 -8.53 17.43
N TYR A 188 -13.23 -7.34 17.99
CA TYR A 188 -14.22 -6.71 18.84
C TYR A 188 -15.50 -6.35 18.06
N MET A 189 -15.35 -5.88 16.81
CA MET A 189 -16.49 -5.52 15.94
C MET A 189 -17.42 -6.69 15.66
N LYS A 190 -16.87 -7.91 15.58
CA LYS A 190 -17.66 -9.13 15.35
C LYS A 190 -18.47 -9.56 16.58
N ARG A 191 -18.07 -9.11 17.76
CA ARG A 191 -18.73 -9.43 19.04
C ARG A 191 -19.69 -8.35 19.53
N ALA A 192 -19.56 -7.13 19.00
CA ALA A 192 -20.50 -6.06 19.36
C ALA A 192 -21.88 -6.42 18.83
N PRO A 193 -22.95 -6.36 19.66
CA PRO A 193 -24.31 -6.59 19.18
C PRO A 193 -24.59 -5.56 18.10
N THR A 194 -25.06 -6.02 16.95
CA THR A 194 -25.49 -5.17 15.84
C THR A 194 -26.56 -4.25 16.40
N ALA A 195 -26.23 -2.98 16.63
CA ALA A 195 -27.26 -2.00 17.01
C ALA A 195 -28.31 -2.04 15.90
N ALA A 196 -29.51 -2.44 16.26
CA ALA A 196 -30.62 -2.56 15.31
C ALA A 196 -30.75 -1.23 14.57
N VAL A 197 -30.51 -1.25 13.26
CA VAL A 197 -30.76 -0.12 12.39
C VAL A 197 -32.23 0.19 12.55
N ARG A 198 -32.57 1.25 13.32
CA ARG A 198 -33.91 1.79 13.35
C ARG A 198 -34.26 2.20 11.93
N LYS A 199 -35.14 1.41 11.31
CA LYS A 199 -35.80 1.86 10.05
C LYS A 199 -36.41 3.21 10.32
N PRO A 200 -36.17 4.23 9.47
CA PRO A 200 -36.90 5.48 9.58
C PRO A 200 -38.41 5.15 9.49
N GLY A 201 -39.13 5.59 10.51
CA GLY A 201 -40.57 5.30 10.63
C GLY A 201 -41.31 5.71 9.36
N SER A 202 -42.12 4.81 8.84
CA SER A 202 -43.08 5.09 7.79
C SER A 202 -43.96 6.24 8.26
N GLN A 203 -43.87 7.36 7.57
CA GLN A 203 -44.75 8.50 7.74
C GLN A 203 -46.15 8.03 7.41
N LYS A 204 -47.01 7.89 8.44
CA LYS A 204 -48.44 7.61 8.24
C LYS A 204 -49.03 8.77 7.48
N ASP A 205 -49.66 8.45 6.36
CA ASP A 205 -50.56 9.33 5.61
C ASP A 205 -51.57 9.98 6.56
N LEU A 206 -51.45 11.29 6.75
CA LEU A 206 -52.50 12.11 7.31
C LEU A 206 -53.44 12.43 6.19
N GLY A 207 -54.66 11.84 6.28
CA GLY A 207 -55.74 11.95 5.34
C GLY A 207 -56.09 13.39 4.98
N ARG A 208 -56.30 13.59 3.70
CA ARG A 208 -56.97 14.74 3.11
C ARG A 208 -58.44 14.72 3.55
N GLY A 209 -58.81 15.61 4.47
CA GLY A 209 -60.17 16.07 4.62
C GLY A 209 -60.36 17.38 3.85
N GLY A 210 -60.98 17.32 2.70
CA GLY A 210 -61.45 18.53 1.97
C GLY A 210 -62.70 19.11 2.58
N PRO A 211 -62.92 20.44 2.57
CA PRO A 211 -64.19 21.04 2.94
C PRO A 211 -65.18 20.99 1.78
N GLU A 212 -66.32 20.40 2.03
CA GLU A 212 -67.51 20.61 1.19
C GLU A 212 -68.04 22.04 1.37
N LEU A 213 -68.28 22.74 0.26
CA LEU A 213 -68.99 23.99 0.16
C LEU A 213 -70.49 23.70 -0.12
N SER A 214 -71.31 24.20 0.74
CA SER A 214 -72.73 24.50 0.47
C SER A 214 -72.95 26.00 0.47
#